data_e6d7539a745b73ba7837ddf8fd83c32a
#
_entry.id   e6d7539a745b73ba7837ddf8fd83c32a
#
_cell.length_a   1.000
_cell.length_b   1.000
_cell.length_c   1.000
_cell.angle_alpha   90.00
_cell.angle_beta   90.00
_cell.angle_gamma   90.00
#
_symmetry.space_group_name_H-M   'P 1'
#
loop_
_entity.id
_entity.type
_entity.pdbx_description
1 polymer ?
#
loop_
_entity_poly.entity_id
_entity_poly.type
_entity_poly.pdbx_seq_one_letter_code
_entity_poly.pdbx_strand_id
1 'polypeptide(L)'
;RLYADYFPESNTEAYLTALWNEHLDNPALMCSILANGVYAGYCGVGNVTEHPPEISIELLPEWTNRGIGSTALRTMLDAFSERLQICYFRVRIDPANVASQRLFEKLGAKPNGLSEFLIHGKEWLRQMEEENLTKIDDQLITVARKFNVEPRQLLSHVLEYKLHWDFRSAQEP
;
A
#
# COMPACT_ATOMS: atom_id res chain seq x y z
N ARG A 1 7.29 -1.78 -12.36
CA ARG A 1 6.53 -2.57 -11.35
C ARG A 1 7.09 -3.99 -11.34
N LEU A 2 7.94 -4.31 -10.38
CA LEU A 2 8.58 -5.63 -10.28
C LEU A 2 7.54 -6.75 -10.18
N TYR A 3 6.51 -6.57 -9.36
CA TYR A 3 5.45 -7.58 -9.18
C TYR A 3 4.55 -7.76 -10.40
N ALA A 4 4.31 -6.73 -11.20
CA ALA A 4 3.49 -6.85 -12.41
C ALA A 4 4.15 -7.73 -13.49
N ASP A 5 5.48 -7.77 -13.52
CA ASP A 5 6.23 -8.62 -14.45
C ASP A 5 6.14 -10.11 -14.06
N TYR A 6 5.96 -10.41 -12.76
CA TYR A 6 5.82 -11.78 -12.25
C TYR A 6 4.38 -12.30 -12.29
N PHE A 7 3.38 -11.41 -12.37
CA PHE A 7 1.96 -11.77 -12.40
C PHE A 7 1.26 -11.18 -13.63
N PRO A 8 1.66 -11.59 -14.86
CA PRO A 8 1.09 -11.05 -16.10
C PRO A 8 -0.41 -11.36 -16.27
N GLU A 9 -0.93 -12.34 -15.53
CA GLU A 9 -2.32 -12.81 -15.61
C GLU A 9 -3.26 -12.10 -14.62
N SER A 10 -2.85 -10.99 -14.03
CA SER A 10 -3.61 -10.27 -12.99
C SER A 10 -5.00 -9.76 -13.42
N ASN A 11 -5.36 -9.88 -14.71
CA ASN A 11 -6.67 -9.53 -15.24
C ASN A 11 -7.48 -10.75 -15.72
N THR A 12 -7.07 -11.97 -15.42
CA THR A 12 -7.86 -13.15 -15.75
C THR A 12 -9.06 -13.28 -14.81
N GLU A 13 -10.16 -13.85 -15.32
CA GLU A 13 -11.35 -14.13 -14.51
C GLU A 13 -11.03 -15.01 -13.28
N ALA A 14 -10.11 -15.95 -13.44
CA ALA A 14 -9.64 -16.82 -12.35
C ALA A 14 -8.94 -16.01 -11.25
N TYR A 15 -8.08 -15.05 -11.60
CA TYR A 15 -7.41 -14.16 -10.66
C TYR A 15 -8.40 -13.24 -9.94
N LEU A 16 -9.33 -12.65 -10.68
CA LEU A 16 -10.38 -11.79 -10.09
C LEU A 16 -11.29 -12.57 -9.15
N THR A 17 -11.62 -13.82 -9.50
CA THR A 17 -12.40 -14.71 -8.63
C THR A 17 -11.62 -15.09 -7.37
N ALA A 18 -10.31 -15.36 -7.48
CA ALA A 18 -9.47 -15.65 -6.32
C ALA A 18 -9.38 -14.45 -5.37
N LEU A 19 -9.16 -13.24 -5.91
CA LEU A 19 -9.18 -12.00 -5.12
C LEU A 19 -10.52 -11.76 -4.43
N TRP A 20 -11.62 -12.04 -5.13
CA TRP A 20 -12.95 -11.90 -4.55
C TRP A 20 -13.18 -12.86 -3.39
N ASN A 21 -12.78 -14.13 -3.55
CA ASN A 21 -12.88 -15.12 -2.49
C ASN A 21 -11.99 -14.77 -1.30
N GLU A 22 -10.77 -14.31 -1.54
CA GLU A 22 -9.89 -13.82 -0.47
C GLU A 22 -10.52 -12.64 0.30
N HIS A 23 -11.22 -11.77 -0.41
CA HIS A 23 -11.95 -10.65 0.20
C HIS A 23 -13.12 -11.10 1.07
N LEU A 24 -13.79 -12.21 0.71
CA LEU A 24 -14.86 -12.80 1.51
C LEU A 24 -14.34 -13.46 2.79
N ASP A 25 -13.16 -14.08 2.70
CA ASP A 25 -12.54 -14.80 3.82
C ASP A 25 -11.78 -13.87 4.79
N ASN A 26 -11.25 -12.77 4.28
CA ASN A 26 -10.50 -11.79 5.07
C ASN A 26 -11.33 -10.51 5.27
N PRO A 27 -11.77 -10.22 6.50
CA PRO A 27 -12.57 -9.04 6.76
C PRO A 27 -11.79 -7.77 6.41
N ALA A 28 -12.28 -7.07 5.41
CA ALA A 28 -11.78 -5.79 4.97
C ALA A 28 -12.91 -4.75 4.94
N LEU A 29 -12.59 -3.52 5.32
CA LEU A 29 -13.50 -2.40 5.21
C LEU A 29 -13.12 -1.59 3.98
N MET A 30 -13.92 -1.71 2.91
CA MET A 30 -13.66 -1.07 1.63
C MET A 30 -14.67 0.04 1.35
N CYS A 31 -14.19 1.16 0.84
CA CYS A 31 -14.98 2.33 0.47
C CYS A 31 -14.72 2.69 -0.99
N SER A 32 -15.78 2.83 -1.79
CA SER A 32 -15.69 3.45 -3.12
C SER A 32 -15.39 4.94 -3.00
N ILE A 33 -14.50 5.43 -3.83
CA ILE A 33 -14.18 6.86 -3.94
C ILE A 33 -14.97 7.43 -5.11
N LEU A 34 -15.85 8.39 -4.82
CA LEU A 34 -16.61 9.12 -5.83
C LEU A 34 -16.10 10.57 -5.91
N ALA A 35 -15.72 11.00 -7.08
CA ALA A 35 -15.36 12.38 -7.37
C ALA A 35 -16.45 13.02 -8.22
N ASN A 36 -17.17 13.99 -7.66
CA ASN A 36 -18.34 14.60 -8.32
C ASN A 36 -19.41 13.59 -8.80
N GLY A 37 -19.63 12.53 -8.01
CA GLY A 37 -20.58 11.47 -8.33
C GLY A 37 -20.06 10.40 -9.32
N VAL A 38 -18.82 10.55 -9.81
CA VAL A 38 -18.19 9.58 -10.73
C VAL A 38 -17.22 8.70 -9.94
N TYR A 39 -17.22 7.40 -10.23
CA TYR A 39 -16.29 6.45 -9.61
C TYR A 39 -14.84 6.79 -9.98
N ALA A 40 -14.02 6.98 -8.97
CA ALA A 40 -12.61 7.36 -9.11
C ALA A 40 -11.65 6.27 -8.60
N GLY A 41 -12.14 5.29 -7.86
CA GLY A 41 -11.34 4.23 -7.28
C GLY A 41 -11.90 3.75 -5.95
N TYR A 42 -11.06 3.14 -5.14
CA TYR A 42 -11.43 2.69 -3.80
C TYR A 42 -10.29 2.90 -2.79
N CYS A 43 -10.63 2.92 -1.51
CA CYS A 43 -9.68 2.82 -0.42
C CYS A 43 -10.27 1.96 0.70
N GLY A 44 -9.43 1.44 1.56
CA GLY A 44 -9.91 0.56 2.61
C GLY A 44 -8.86 0.21 3.65
N VAL A 45 -9.31 -0.56 4.63
CA VAL A 45 -8.49 -1.19 5.66
C VAL A 45 -8.71 -2.69 5.56
N GLY A 46 -7.66 -3.40 5.14
CA GLY A 46 -7.61 -4.85 5.12
C GLY A 46 -7.03 -5.41 6.41
N ASN A 47 -7.21 -6.73 6.58
CA ASN A 47 -6.67 -7.44 7.73
C ASN A 47 -7.06 -6.78 9.07
N VAL A 48 -8.34 -6.41 9.20
CA VAL A 48 -8.82 -5.65 10.39
C VAL A 48 -8.66 -6.41 11.70
N THR A 49 -8.41 -7.70 11.65
CA THR A 49 -8.07 -8.57 12.79
C THR A 49 -6.59 -8.56 13.14
N GLU A 50 -5.73 -8.09 12.24
CA GLU A 50 -4.30 -7.91 12.49
C GLU A 50 -4.02 -6.56 13.17
N HIS A 51 -2.92 -6.49 13.90
CA HIS A 51 -2.49 -5.26 14.55
C HIS A 51 -1.01 -4.98 14.21
N PRO A 52 -0.73 -3.92 13.46
CA PRO A 52 -1.67 -2.93 12.89
C PRO A 52 -2.35 -3.46 11.61
N PRO A 53 -3.62 -3.06 11.35
CA PRO A 53 -4.30 -3.37 10.10
C PRO A 53 -3.70 -2.57 8.94
N GLU A 54 -3.95 -3.04 7.71
CA GLU A 54 -3.31 -2.51 6.51
C GLU A 54 -4.23 -1.58 5.71
N ILE A 55 -3.71 -0.40 5.35
CA ILE A 55 -4.40 0.55 4.48
C ILE A 55 -4.07 0.26 3.02
N SER A 56 -5.09 0.29 2.18
CA SER A 56 -4.98 0.23 0.72
C SER A 56 -5.71 1.38 0.05
N ILE A 57 -5.23 1.79 -1.12
CA ILE A 57 -5.89 2.73 -2.00
C ILE A 57 -5.53 2.44 -3.45
N GLU A 58 -6.53 2.50 -4.33
CA GLU A 58 -6.35 2.45 -5.76
C GLU A 58 -7.23 3.52 -6.42
N LEU A 59 -6.63 4.28 -7.32
CA LEU A 59 -7.32 5.27 -8.12
C LEU A 59 -7.18 4.94 -9.60
N LEU A 60 -8.23 5.17 -10.35
CA LEU A 60 -8.15 5.16 -11.81
C LEU A 60 -7.15 6.23 -12.28
N PRO A 61 -6.37 5.98 -13.36
CA PRO A 61 -5.29 6.85 -13.80
C PRO A 61 -5.68 8.31 -13.98
N GLU A 62 -6.86 8.57 -14.54
CA GLU A 62 -7.40 9.90 -14.78
C GLU A 62 -7.73 10.70 -13.52
N TRP A 63 -7.83 10.04 -12.38
CA TRP A 63 -8.12 10.65 -11.07
C TRP A 63 -6.88 10.82 -10.18
N THR A 64 -5.71 10.39 -10.66
CA THR A 64 -4.46 10.56 -9.91
C THR A 64 -3.96 12.00 -9.94
N ASN A 65 -3.09 12.38 -9.01
CA ASN A 65 -2.45 13.71 -8.90
C ASN A 65 -3.42 14.91 -8.77
N ARG A 66 -4.66 14.66 -8.36
CA ARG A 66 -5.71 15.69 -8.15
C ARG A 66 -6.06 15.93 -6.67
N GLY A 67 -5.30 15.37 -5.76
CA GLY A 67 -5.58 15.45 -4.31
C GLY A 67 -6.67 14.49 -3.81
N ILE A 68 -7.39 13.81 -4.70
CA ILE A 68 -8.52 12.92 -4.37
C ILE A 68 -8.10 11.82 -3.40
N GLY A 69 -6.98 11.15 -3.67
CA GLY A 69 -6.49 10.07 -2.79
C GLY A 69 -6.17 10.54 -1.37
N SER A 70 -5.56 11.72 -1.24
CA SER A 70 -5.27 12.30 0.07
C SER A 70 -6.55 12.65 0.85
N THR A 71 -7.54 13.21 0.18
CA THR A 71 -8.83 13.55 0.79
C THR A 71 -9.60 12.28 1.19
N ALA A 72 -9.68 11.30 0.30
CA ALA A 72 -10.36 10.04 0.55
C ALA A 72 -9.76 9.29 1.76
N LEU A 73 -8.41 9.17 1.80
CA LEU A 73 -7.74 8.52 2.92
C LEU A 73 -7.96 9.25 4.23
N ARG A 74 -7.89 10.58 4.27
CA ARG A 74 -8.18 11.35 5.49
C ARG A 74 -9.59 11.07 5.99
N THR A 75 -10.60 11.22 5.12
CA THR A 75 -12.00 10.98 5.48
C THR A 75 -12.23 9.56 5.99
N MET A 76 -11.64 8.56 5.31
CA MET A 76 -11.74 7.17 5.72
C MET A 76 -11.06 6.92 7.07
N LEU A 77 -9.84 7.42 7.25
CA LEU A 77 -9.06 7.23 8.47
C LEU A 77 -9.73 7.88 9.67
N ASP A 78 -10.28 9.09 9.53
CA ASP A 78 -11.04 9.74 10.59
C ASP A 78 -12.23 8.86 11.03
N ALA A 79 -13.05 8.41 10.07
CA ALA A 79 -14.21 7.59 10.35
C ALA A 79 -13.87 6.21 10.95
N PHE A 80 -12.82 5.55 10.45
CA PHE A 80 -12.46 4.20 10.90
C PHE A 80 -11.70 4.24 12.22
N SER A 81 -10.79 5.18 12.40
CA SER A 81 -10.05 5.31 13.66
C SER A 81 -10.98 5.62 14.81
N GLU A 82 -11.97 6.48 14.61
CA GLU A 82 -12.98 6.78 15.63
C GLU A 82 -13.84 5.56 15.98
N ARG A 83 -14.36 4.86 14.96
CA ARG A 83 -15.25 3.70 15.16
C ARG A 83 -14.57 2.47 15.72
N LEU A 84 -13.35 2.20 15.26
CA LEU A 84 -12.60 1.00 15.62
C LEU A 84 -11.63 1.22 16.78
N GLN A 85 -11.46 2.48 17.23
CA GLN A 85 -10.48 2.89 18.25
C GLN A 85 -9.05 2.46 17.89
N ILE A 86 -8.72 2.52 16.58
CA ILE A 86 -7.42 2.17 16.01
C ILE A 86 -6.70 3.46 15.60
N CYS A 87 -5.47 3.64 16.07
CA CYS A 87 -4.63 4.80 15.73
C CYS A 87 -3.34 4.43 15.00
N TYR A 88 -3.09 3.15 14.76
CA TYR A 88 -1.90 2.70 14.04
C TYR A 88 -2.29 1.81 12.88
N PHE A 89 -1.67 2.09 11.73
CA PHE A 89 -1.91 1.38 10.48
C PHE A 89 -0.58 1.02 9.82
N ARG A 90 -0.58 -0.11 9.11
CA ARG A 90 0.49 -0.53 8.20
C ARG A 90 0.14 -0.12 6.78
N VAL A 91 1.16 0.23 6.00
CA VAL A 91 1.03 0.45 4.56
C VAL A 91 2.18 -0.25 3.88
N ARG A 92 1.89 -1.10 2.90
CA ARG A 92 2.91 -1.76 2.07
C ARG A 92 2.90 -1.16 0.66
N ILE A 93 4.07 -0.79 0.16
CA ILE A 93 4.22 -0.05 -1.10
C ILE A 93 5.35 -0.66 -1.93
N ASP A 94 5.08 -0.94 -3.21
CA ASP A 94 6.12 -1.30 -4.17
C ASP A 94 7.21 -0.20 -4.21
N PRO A 95 8.50 -0.55 -4.13
CA PRO A 95 9.60 0.42 -4.16
C PRO A 95 9.59 1.35 -5.36
N ALA A 96 9.04 0.92 -6.51
CA ALA A 96 8.90 1.75 -7.70
C ALA A 96 7.67 2.70 -7.66
N ASN A 97 6.73 2.49 -6.73
CA ASN A 97 5.51 3.30 -6.64
C ASN A 97 5.74 4.61 -5.85
N VAL A 98 6.47 5.54 -6.46
CA VAL A 98 6.81 6.85 -5.87
C VAL A 98 5.55 7.67 -5.54
N ALA A 99 4.48 7.52 -6.33
CA ALA A 99 3.24 8.26 -6.11
C ALA A 99 2.59 7.87 -4.77
N SER A 100 2.47 6.57 -4.49
CA SER A 100 1.97 6.08 -3.19
C SER A 100 2.90 6.47 -2.04
N GLN A 101 4.22 6.34 -2.20
CA GLN A 101 5.17 6.76 -1.17
C GLN A 101 4.94 8.23 -0.77
N ARG A 102 4.89 9.14 -1.75
CA ARG A 102 4.63 10.57 -1.50
C ARG A 102 3.27 10.83 -0.87
N LEU A 103 2.25 10.08 -1.28
CA LEU A 103 0.91 10.20 -0.73
C LEU A 103 0.90 9.88 0.77
N PHE A 104 1.43 8.72 1.15
CA PHE A 104 1.43 8.28 2.54
C PHE A 104 2.39 9.09 3.43
N GLU A 105 3.54 9.50 2.90
CA GLU A 105 4.46 10.39 3.62
C GLU A 105 3.83 11.76 3.90
N LYS A 106 3.06 12.29 2.95
CA LYS A 106 2.28 13.53 3.17
C LYS A 106 1.20 13.38 4.25
N LEU A 107 0.71 12.15 4.47
CA LEU A 107 -0.21 11.82 5.56
C LEU A 107 0.52 11.57 6.90
N GLY A 108 1.85 11.60 6.92
CA GLY A 108 2.66 11.40 8.11
C GLY A 108 3.18 9.96 8.32
N ALA A 109 3.00 9.07 7.32
CA ALA A 109 3.56 7.73 7.38
C ALA A 109 5.10 7.78 7.41
N LYS A 110 5.69 6.90 8.21
CA LYS A 110 7.14 6.80 8.40
C LYS A 110 7.65 5.44 7.98
N PRO A 111 8.86 5.34 7.38
CA PRO A 111 9.50 4.08 7.08
C PRO A 111 9.53 3.15 8.30
N ASN A 112 9.20 1.87 8.09
CA ASN A 112 9.15 0.84 9.13
C ASN A 112 9.82 -0.46 8.70
N GLY A 113 10.71 -0.42 7.70
CA GLY A 113 11.41 -1.58 7.19
C GLY A 113 10.85 -2.14 5.89
N LEU A 114 11.05 -3.42 5.69
CA LEU A 114 10.59 -4.15 4.51
C LEU A 114 9.66 -5.29 4.92
N SER A 115 8.77 -5.68 4.03
CA SER A 115 7.91 -6.86 4.17
C SER A 115 8.01 -7.76 2.95
N GLU A 116 7.91 -9.06 3.15
CA GLU A 116 7.53 -9.99 2.09
C GLU A 116 6.08 -9.68 1.68
N PHE A 117 5.75 -9.89 0.41
CA PHE A 117 4.39 -9.61 -0.07
C PHE A 117 3.75 -10.87 -0.69
N LEU A 118 3.85 -11.03 -2.01
CA LEU A 118 3.23 -12.16 -2.69
C LEU A 118 4.15 -13.39 -2.77
N ILE A 119 5.45 -13.19 -2.65
CA ILE A 119 6.45 -14.24 -2.73
C ILE A 119 7.07 -14.42 -1.35
N HIS A 120 7.09 -15.66 -0.90
CA HIS A 120 7.63 -16.04 0.39
C HIS A 120 8.69 -17.13 0.23
N GLY A 121 9.66 -17.11 1.13
CA GLY A 121 10.73 -18.11 1.16
C GLY A 121 12.04 -17.61 0.57
N LYS A 122 13.10 -17.81 1.34
CA LYS A 122 14.44 -17.25 1.09
C LYS A 122 15.02 -17.56 -0.30
N GLU A 123 14.76 -18.75 -0.80
CA GLU A 123 15.27 -19.19 -2.12
C GLU A 123 14.65 -18.38 -3.26
N TRP A 124 13.30 -18.24 -3.24
CA TRP A 124 12.55 -17.47 -4.23
C TRP A 124 12.89 -15.99 -4.19
N LEU A 125 12.97 -15.40 -3.00
CA LEU A 125 13.36 -14.00 -2.83
C LEU A 125 14.77 -13.73 -3.36
N ARG A 126 15.72 -14.64 -3.09
CA ARG A 126 17.09 -14.55 -3.60
C ARG A 126 17.14 -14.67 -5.12
N GLN A 127 16.41 -15.61 -5.72
CA GLN A 127 16.33 -15.75 -7.17
C GLN A 127 15.76 -14.47 -7.80
N MET A 128 14.68 -13.94 -7.26
CA MET A 128 14.08 -12.68 -7.71
C MET A 128 15.06 -11.52 -7.65
N GLU A 129 15.83 -11.43 -6.59
CA GLU A 129 16.92 -10.44 -6.48
C GLU A 129 17.98 -10.61 -7.58
N GLU A 130 18.47 -11.84 -7.79
CA GLU A 130 19.50 -12.13 -8.78
C GLU A 130 19.06 -11.82 -10.21
N GLU A 131 17.84 -12.18 -10.57
CA GLU A 131 17.25 -11.93 -11.89
C GLU A 131 17.04 -10.44 -12.18
N ASN A 132 16.91 -9.60 -11.14
CA ASN A 132 16.56 -8.19 -11.28
C ASN A 132 17.69 -7.20 -10.92
N LEU A 133 18.91 -7.65 -10.67
CA LEU A 133 20.03 -6.77 -10.29
C LEU A 133 20.24 -5.57 -11.23
N THR A 134 19.96 -5.73 -12.51
CA THR A 134 20.07 -4.66 -13.51
C THR A 134 19.01 -3.55 -13.37
N LYS A 135 17.97 -3.78 -12.57
CA LYS A 135 16.91 -2.80 -12.30
C LYS A 135 17.27 -1.84 -11.14
N ILE A 136 18.43 -2.02 -10.51
CA ILE A 136 18.90 -1.09 -9.47
C ILE A 136 19.36 0.20 -10.13
N ASP A 137 18.59 1.26 -9.90
CA ASP A 137 18.85 2.62 -10.37
C ASP A 137 19.07 3.60 -9.21
N ASP A 138 19.36 4.85 -9.52
CA ASP A 138 19.59 5.91 -8.51
C ASP A 138 18.35 6.16 -7.64
N GLN A 139 17.14 5.95 -8.19
CA GLN A 139 15.89 6.07 -7.45
C GLN A 139 15.81 4.97 -6.39
N LEU A 140 16.05 3.72 -6.77
CA LEU A 140 16.02 2.58 -5.86
C LEU A 140 17.09 2.71 -4.77
N ILE A 141 18.30 3.18 -5.12
CA ILE A 141 19.37 3.46 -4.16
C ILE A 141 18.93 4.54 -3.15
N THR A 142 18.24 5.58 -3.60
CA THR A 142 17.71 6.63 -2.73
C THR A 142 16.67 6.10 -1.76
N VAL A 143 15.76 5.25 -2.23
CA VAL A 143 14.75 4.59 -1.41
C VAL A 143 15.42 3.66 -0.39
N ALA A 144 16.42 2.86 -0.80
CA ALA A 144 17.17 1.97 0.08
C ALA A 144 17.82 2.72 1.25
N ARG A 145 18.46 3.86 0.97
CA ARG A 145 19.03 4.73 2.01
C ARG A 145 17.99 5.25 3.00
N LYS A 146 16.82 5.65 2.48
CA LYS A 146 15.71 6.13 3.30
C LYS A 146 15.19 5.07 4.27
N PHE A 147 15.16 3.81 3.85
CA PHE A 147 14.71 2.67 4.65
C PHE A 147 15.85 2.01 5.44
N ASN A 148 17.10 2.46 5.26
CA ASN A 148 18.31 1.86 5.85
C ASN A 148 18.43 0.37 5.55
N VAL A 149 18.29 0.01 4.27
CA VAL A 149 18.35 -1.36 3.75
C VAL A 149 19.30 -1.42 2.54
N GLU A 150 19.71 -2.62 2.14
CA GLU A 150 20.48 -2.82 0.93
C GLU A 150 19.57 -2.66 -0.32
N PRO A 151 20.03 -1.96 -1.38
CA PRO A 151 19.25 -1.78 -2.61
C PRO A 151 18.74 -3.08 -3.22
N ARG A 152 19.52 -4.16 -3.09
CA ARG A 152 19.17 -5.50 -3.56
C ARG A 152 17.88 -6.03 -2.93
N GLN A 153 17.65 -5.79 -1.64
CA GLN A 153 16.46 -6.26 -0.94
C GLN A 153 15.16 -5.63 -1.49
N LEU A 154 15.25 -4.45 -2.07
CA LEU A 154 14.11 -3.78 -2.71
C LEU A 154 13.66 -4.45 -4.02
N LEU A 155 14.43 -5.40 -4.54
CA LEU A 155 14.06 -6.19 -5.73
C LEU A 155 13.13 -7.36 -5.39
N SER A 156 13.00 -7.71 -4.11
CA SER A 156 12.21 -8.86 -3.66
C SER A 156 11.19 -8.52 -2.57
N HIS A 157 11.32 -7.35 -1.95
CA HIS A 157 10.47 -6.92 -0.84
C HIS A 157 9.73 -5.63 -1.17
N VAL A 158 8.61 -5.42 -0.51
CA VAL A 158 7.89 -4.14 -0.51
C VAL A 158 8.31 -3.29 0.67
N LEU A 159 8.19 -1.97 0.50
CA LEU A 159 8.40 -1.00 1.57
C LEU A 159 7.26 -1.12 2.59
N GLU A 160 7.60 -1.16 3.85
CA GLU A 160 6.63 -1.05 4.92
C GLU A 160 6.70 0.33 5.57
N TYR A 161 5.55 0.97 5.71
CA TYR A 161 5.39 2.20 6.45
C TYR A 161 4.45 1.97 7.63
N LYS A 162 4.70 2.70 8.69
CA LYS A 162 3.79 2.84 9.84
C LYS A 162 3.15 4.22 9.80
N LEU A 163 1.82 4.25 9.84
CA LEU A 163 1.05 5.48 9.96
C LEU A 163 0.40 5.54 11.34
N HIS A 164 0.68 6.60 12.07
CA HIS A 164 -0.09 6.97 13.26
C HIS A 164 -1.14 7.99 12.85
N TRP A 165 -2.41 7.72 13.19
CA TRP A 165 -3.54 8.59 12.88
C TRP A 165 -4.26 8.98 14.16
N ASP A 166 -4.13 10.25 14.55
CA ASP A 166 -4.78 10.78 15.75
C ASP A 166 -6.09 11.48 15.36
N PHE A 167 -7.18 10.74 15.48
CA PHE A 167 -8.52 11.24 15.19
C PHE A 167 -9.05 12.19 16.29
N ARG A 168 -8.41 12.24 17.47
CA ARG A 168 -8.83 13.11 18.58
C ARG A 168 -8.38 14.56 18.39
N SER A 169 -7.29 14.78 17.67
CA SER A 169 -6.77 16.13 17.38
C SER A 169 -7.64 16.89 16.37
N ALA A 170 -8.54 16.24 15.66
CA ALA A 170 -9.48 16.87 14.71
C ALA A 170 -10.75 17.44 15.40
N GLN A 171 -10.92 17.23 16.71
CA GLN A 171 -12.12 17.65 17.46
C GLN A 171 -11.87 18.86 18.38
N GLU A 172 -10.68 19.44 18.36
CA GLU A 172 -10.48 20.73 19.04
C GLU A 172 -10.92 21.87 18.12
N PRO A 173 -11.90 22.71 18.55
CA PRO A 173 -12.45 23.81 17.76
C PRO A 173 -11.47 24.99 17.61
#